data_f1e79481789600f3627ad5aa311241e0
#
_entry.id   f1e79481789600f3627ad5aa311241e0
#
_cell.length_a   1.000
_cell.length_b   1.000
_cell.length_c   1.000
_cell.angle_alpha   90.00
_cell.angle_beta   90.00
_cell.angle_gamma   90.00
#
_symmetry.space_group_name_H-M   'P 1'
#
loop_
_entity.id
_entity.type
_entity.pdbx_description
1 polymer ?
#
loop_
_entity_poly.entity_id
_entity_poly.type
_entity_poly.pdbx_seq_one_letter_code
_entity_poly.pdbx_strand_id
1 'polypeptide(L)'
;MSFDLDSLINFIKENESIKTISLQFSPEFQENFQEDFYEKIKSLLPKDKNIFIIGDTSYSQCCCDETTAMHLNTDIIIRIGSGCFTQNKKMPIYYLIDNIDFTEEKINQFKSEFFDKIKNKLNSDKNIKNIIFFYNEKFQKNLVFKLKQEISEKIKEEYDKNIFFAEINIIDYNKETKEKIIYEEKEILYGRHITPKMSKKIDNTFLFIYLGINSEENLLYELSLRYCNIINDIFFIKYEKEKEEFKGEILPKNFSSKLLFRRFNLIEKVKSCNTFGILIGSLSYPNLNRIIDLIKSLLEFQEKKVYTLLLGKITEEKLSNFTEYIDAFVLIGCPFNPGYNKKIVDKPIVTPLDIKYAFDENYSWDGFYSFDVDYILINDQEIKEKLNNIKIQKEKEIENINKNITSLQKIEMNQALAPIFSLDILEKYETRRFKGLEINNNDEPEFNEIKKATKGKRGIPIKYEPLE
;
A
#
# COMPACT_ATOMS: atom_id res chain seq x y z
N MET A 1 18.30 -19.80 -0.45
CA MET A 1 17.05 -19.42 0.25
C MET A 1 16.99 -20.22 1.55
N SER A 2 17.08 -19.54 2.67
CA SER A 2 17.01 -20.22 3.98
C SER A 2 15.86 -19.64 4.79
N PHE A 3 14.89 -20.50 5.14
CA PHE A 3 13.80 -20.18 6.04
C PHE A 3 14.06 -20.73 7.42
N ASP A 4 13.76 -19.95 8.45
CA ASP A 4 13.87 -20.38 9.84
C ASP A 4 12.65 -21.22 10.28
N LEU A 5 12.56 -22.43 9.75
CA LEU A 5 11.45 -23.35 10.05
C LEU A 5 11.45 -23.82 11.50
N ASP A 6 12.63 -23.98 12.12
CA ASP A 6 12.74 -24.47 13.49
C ASP A 6 12.11 -23.47 14.48
N SER A 7 12.39 -22.17 14.30
CA SER A 7 11.77 -21.12 15.12
C SER A 7 10.25 -21.07 14.93
N LEU A 8 9.75 -21.21 13.69
CA LEU A 8 8.33 -21.24 13.40
C LEU A 8 7.64 -22.44 14.07
N ILE A 9 8.23 -23.63 13.94
CA ILE A 9 7.65 -24.87 14.48
C ILE A 9 7.63 -24.83 16.01
N ASN A 10 8.70 -24.36 16.64
CA ASN A 10 8.78 -24.19 18.07
C ASN A 10 7.74 -23.18 18.56
N PHE A 11 7.58 -22.07 17.87
CA PHE A 11 6.54 -21.07 18.17
C PHE A 11 5.13 -21.68 18.13
N ILE A 12 4.79 -22.46 17.09
CA ILE A 12 3.47 -23.09 16.97
C ILE A 12 3.26 -24.16 18.05
N LYS A 13 4.29 -24.96 18.38
CA LYS A 13 4.21 -25.97 19.43
C LYS A 13 4.01 -25.38 20.83
N GLU A 14 4.68 -24.25 21.10
CA GLU A 14 4.56 -23.53 22.36
C GLU A 14 3.17 -22.84 22.52
N ASN A 15 2.46 -22.60 21.42
CA ASN A 15 1.15 -21.94 21.42
C ASN A 15 0.06 -22.94 21.00
N GLU A 16 -0.33 -23.84 21.92
CA GLU A 16 -1.34 -24.88 21.68
C GLU A 16 -2.71 -24.33 21.27
N SER A 17 -3.02 -23.08 21.62
CA SER A 17 -4.25 -22.38 21.24
C SER A 17 -4.40 -22.13 19.75
N ILE A 18 -3.30 -22.09 18.99
CA ILE A 18 -3.31 -21.96 17.54
C ILE A 18 -3.72 -23.32 16.94
N LYS A 19 -4.91 -23.41 16.37
CA LYS A 19 -5.45 -24.60 15.72
C LYS A 19 -5.49 -24.49 14.22
N THR A 20 -5.83 -23.31 13.72
CA THR A 20 -6.01 -23.04 12.28
C THR A 20 -4.97 -22.03 11.79
N ILE A 21 -4.21 -22.41 10.79
CA ILE A 21 -3.08 -21.66 10.25
C ILE A 21 -3.31 -21.39 8.78
N SER A 22 -3.17 -20.14 8.35
CA SER A 22 -3.16 -19.79 6.93
C SER A 22 -1.75 -19.48 6.46
N LEU A 23 -1.32 -20.11 5.39
CA LEU A 23 -0.06 -19.82 4.69
C LEU A 23 -0.33 -18.87 3.55
N GLN A 24 0.37 -17.74 3.52
CA GLN A 24 0.32 -16.79 2.42
C GLN A 24 1.73 -16.58 1.87
N PHE A 25 1.92 -16.95 0.61
CA PHE A 25 3.20 -16.82 -0.08
C PHE A 25 3.33 -15.44 -0.74
N SER A 26 4.57 -14.95 -0.83
CA SER A 26 4.83 -13.79 -1.68
C SER A 26 4.85 -14.20 -3.16
N PRO A 27 4.55 -13.26 -4.09
CA PRO A 27 4.37 -13.56 -5.52
C PRO A 27 5.60 -14.14 -6.23
N GLU A 28 6.75 -14.05 -5.59
CA GLU A 28 8.02 -14.57 -6.12
C GLU A 28 8.10 -16.11 -6.09
N PHE A 29 7.21 -16.78 -5.36
CA PHE A 29 7.21 -18.22 -5.24
C PHE A 29 6.23 -18.88 -6.22
N GLN A 30 6.76 -19.81 -7.03
CA GLN A 30 5.97 -20.61 -7.97
C GLN A 30 5.07 -21.61 -7.24
N GLU A 31 3.99 -22.04 -7.90
CA GLU A 31 3.01 -22.97 -7.32
C GLU A 31 3.64 -24.27 -6.83
N ASN A 32 4.52 -24.89 -7.60
CA ASN A 32 5.22 -26.12 -7.20
C ASN A 32 5.99 -25.94 -5.88
N PHE A 33 6.67 -24.78 -5.71
CA PHE A 33 7.35 -24.47 -4.44
C PHE A 33 6.36 -24.35 -3.30
N GLN A 34 5.18 -23.77 -3.52
CA GLN A 34 4.16 -23.60 -2.49
C GLN A 34 3.61 -24.96 -2.03
N GLU A 35 3.40 -25.90 -2.95
CA GLU A 35 2.96 -27.25 -2.64
C GLU A 35 4.00 -28.03 -1.85
N ASP A 36 5.25 -28.06 -2.30
CA ASP A 36 6.35 -28.73 -1.60
C ASP A 36 6.56 -28.17 -0.20
N PHE A 37 6.46 -26.84 -0.06
CA PHE A 37 6.62 -26.15 1.20
C PHE A 37 5.45 -26.46 2.17
N TYR A 38 4.22 -26.50 1.65
CA TYR A 38 3.04 -26.90 2.41
C TYR A 38 3.18 -28.32 2.97
N GLU A 39 3.53 -29.30 2.13
CA GLU A 39 3.72 -30.69 2.60
C GLU A 39 4.86 -30.78 3.62
N LYS A 40 5.93 -30.02 3.46
CA LYS A 40 7.02 -29.94 4.44
C LYS A 40 6.53 -29.39 5.78
N ILE A 41 5.83 -28.25 5.79
CA ILE A 41 5.26 -27.67 7.03
C ILE A 41 4.29 -28.64 7.68
N LYS A 42 3.39 -29.23 6.91
CA LYS A 42 2.40 -30.20 7.40
C LYS A 42 3.04 -31.42 8.05
N SER A 43 4.16 -31.90 7.52
CA SER A 43 4.90 -33.03 8.10
C SER A 43 5.58 -32.69 9.43
N LEU A 44 5.94 -31.43 9.68
CA LEU A 44 6.67 -30.95 10.84
C LEU A 44 5.75 -30.48 11.98
N LEU A 45 4.51 -30.13 11.67
CA LEU A 45 3.53 -29.66 12.64
C LEU A 45 2.72 -30.81 13.24
N PRO A 46 2.17 -30.64 14.46
CA PRO A 46 1.22 -31.59 15.06
C PRO A 46 0.01 -31.83 14.17
N LYS A 47 -0.48 -33.09 14.14
CA LYS A 47 -1.60 -33.51 13.27
C LYS A 47 -2.95 -32.84 13.59
N ASP A 48 -3.07 -32.23 14.75
CA ASP A 48 -4.29 -31.52 15.22
C ASP A 48 -4.40 -30.10 14.63
N LYS A 49 -3.42 -29.64 13.88
CA LYS A 49 -3.40 -28.31 13.24
C LYS A 49 -4.00 -28.36 11.84
N ASN A 50 -4.95 -27.46 11.58
CA ASN A 50 -5.50 -27.24 10.23
C ASN A 50 -4.65 -26.20 9.50
N ILE A 51 -4.21 -26.52 8.28
CA ILE A 51 -3.36 -25.65 7.49
C ILE A 51 -4.05 -25.37 6.16
N PHE A 52 -4.19 -24.09 5.81
CA PHE A 52 -4.76 -23.63 4.55
C PHE A 52 -3.74 -22.78 3.79
N ILE A 53 -3.75 -22.86 2.47
CA ILE A 53 -3.00 -21.94 1.61
C ILE A 53 -3.96 -20.85 1.14
N ILE A 54 -3.60 -19.60 1.41
CA ILE A 54 -4.27 -18.45 0.78
C ILE A 54 -3.71 -18.34 -0.63
N GLY A 55 -4.56 -18.54 -1.63
CA GLY A 55 -4.19 -18.50 -3.04
C GLY A 55 -3.84 -17.10 -3.52
N ASP A 56 -4.46 -16.62 -4.60
CA ASP A 56 -4.22 -15.25 -5.06
C ASP A 56 -4.86 -14.24 -4.10
N THR A 57 -4.07 -13.25 -3.69
CA THR A 57 -4.56 -12.20 -2.80
C THR A 57 -5.51 -11.28 -3.55
N SER A 58 -6.65 -10.98 -2.94
CA SER A 58 -7.68 -10.12 -3.54
C SER A 58 -7.21 -8.69 -3.81
N TYR A 59 -6.18 -8.24 -3.11
CA TYR A 59 -5.67 -6.87 -3.15
C TYR A 59 -4.16 -6.80 -3.40
N SER A 60 -3.45 -5.92 -2.69
CA SER A 60 -2.01 -5.75 -2.87
C SER A 60 -1.24 -7.01 -2.46
N GLN A 61 -0.30 -7.44 -3.30
CA GLN A 61 0.50 -8.65 -3.09
C GLN A 61 1.45 -8.55 -1.89
N CYS A 62 1.80 -7.35 -1.45
CA CYS A 62 2.68 -7.15 -0.29
C CYS A 62 1.96 -7.22 1.05
N CYS A 63 0.63 -7.04 1.08
CA CYS A 63 -0.17 -7.07 2.30
C CYS A 63 -0.61 -8.50 2.63
N CYS A 64 -0.83 -8.76 3.93
CA CYS A 64 -1.49 -9.99 4.36
C CYS A 64 -2.99 -9.90 4.09
N ASP A 65 -3.59 -10.97 3.56
CA ASP A 65 -5.02 -11.04 3.26
C ASP A 65 -5.81 -11.50 4.49
N GLU A 66 -6.02 -10.58 5.42
CA GLU A 66 -6.78 -10.82 6.64
C GLU A 66 -8.24 -11.20 6.35
N THR A 67 -8.81 -10.69 5.25
CA THR A 67 -10.21 -10.94 4.91
C THR A 67 -10.41 -12.41 4.58
N THR A 68 -9.60 -12.98 3.72
CA THR A 68 -9.64 -14.41 3.38
C THR A 68 -9.33 -15.28 4.60
N ALA A 69 -8.33 -14.90 5.41
CA ALA A 69 -7.98 -15.62 6.62
C ALA A 69 -9.12 -15.64 7.66
N MET A 70 -9.85 -14.52 7.81
CA MET A 70 -11.04 -14.45 8.69
C MET A 70 -12.17 -15.37 8.21
N HIS A 71 -12.40 -15.47 6.90
CA HIS A 71 -13.39 -16.40 6.34
C HIS A 71 -13.05 -17.88 6.61
N LEU A 72 -11.75 -18.18 6.73
CA LEU A 72 -11.28 -19.53 7.09
C LEU A 72 -11.24 -19.77 8.60
N ASN A 73 -11.67 -18.81 9.42
CA ASN A 73 -11.54 -18.84 10.89
C ASN A 73 -10.10 -19.17 11.34
N THR A 74 -9.14 -18.50 10.74
CA THR A 74 -7.72 -18.72 11.01
C THR A 74 -7.31 -18.03 12.29
N ASP A 75 -6.48 -18.68 13.10
CA ASP A 75 -5.92 -18.11 14.33
C ASP A 75 -4.69 -17.25 14.04
N ILE A 76 -3.91 -17.61 13.03
CA ILE A 76 -2.69 -16.90 12.65
C ILE A 76 -2.40 -17.03 11.15
N ILE A 77 -1.88 -15.94 10.56
CA ILE A 77 -1.37 -15.95 9.18
C ILE A 77 0.16 -16.11 9.23
N ILE A 78 0.68 -17.10 8.51
CA ILE A 78 2.12 -17.23 8.27
C ILE A 78 2.40 -16.62 6.89
N ARG A 79 3.03 -15.45 6.88
CA ARG A 79 3.48 -14.78 5.66
C ARG A 79 4.86 -15.30 5.27
N ILE A 80 4.98 -15.92 4.10
CA ILE A 80 6.22 -16.52 3.60
C ILE A 80 6.83 -15.63 2.53
N GLY A 81 8.07 -15.21 2.73
CA GLY A 81 8.82 -14.33 1.85
C GLY A 81 8.66 -12.83 2.16
N SER A 82 8.76 -12.00 1.13
CA SER A 82 8.76 -10.54 1.26
C SER A 82 7.40 -9.97 1.67
N GLY A 83 7.41 -8.87 2.43
CA GLY A 83 6.20 -8.18 2.87
C GLY A 83 6.45 -6.71 3.13
N CYS A 84 5.39 -5.92 3.32
CA CYS A 84 5.50 -4.51 3.68
C CYS A 84 5.64 -4.26 5.18
N PHE A 85 5.37 -5.26 6.01
CA PHE A 85 5.39 -5.20 7.48
C PHE A 85 4.53 -4.07 8.08
N THR A 86 3.63 -3.50 7.30
CA THR A 86 2.65 -2.54 7.82
C THR A 86 1.72 -3.25 8.78
N GLN A 87 1.38 -2.57 9.87
CA GLN A 87 0.50 -3.15 10.87
C GLN A 87 -0.88 -3.45 10.30
N ASN A 88 -1.20 -4.73 10.25
CA ASN A 88 -2.58 -5.18 10.10
C ASN A 88 -3.26 -5.15 11.46
N LYS A 89 -4.53 -4.71 11.51
CA LYS A 89 -5.18 -4.46 12.81
C LYS A 89 -6.01 -5.64 13.34
N LYS A 90 -6.28 -6.65 12.48
CA LYS A 90 -7.31 -7.65 12.79
C LYS A 90 -6.77 -9.01 13.23
N MET A 91 -5.65 -9.45 12.67
CA MET A 91 -5.15 -10.81 12.87
C MET A 91 -3.68 -10.86 13.24
N PRO A 92 -3.25 -11.83 14.06
CA PRO A 92 -1.83 -12.11 14.30
C PRO A 92 -1.13 -12.61 13.04
N ILE A 93 0.11 -12.19 12.85
CA ILE A 93 0.93 -12.58 11.70
C ILE A 93 2.29 -13.07 12.20
N TYR A 94 2.76 -14.16 11.58
CA TYR A 94 4.13 -14.62 11.67
C TYR A 94 4.81 -14.42 10.32
N TYR A 95 5.89 -13.63 10.27
CA TYR A 95 6.66 -13.41 9.06
C TYR A 95 7.81 -14.40 8.96
N LEU A 96 7.73 -15.31 8.01
CA LEU A 96 8.78 -16.26 7.68
C LEU A 96 9.61 -15.73 6.52
N ILE A 97 10.67 -15.01 6.85
CA ILE A 97 11.50 -14.29 5.90
C ILE A 97 12.51 -15.23 5.22
N ASP A 98 12.68 -15.05 3.91
CA ASP A 98 13.73 -15.70 3.11
C ASP A 98 15.08 -15.00 3.35
N ASN A 99 15.86 -15.51 4.29
CA ASN A 99 17.14 -14.92 4.66
C ASN A 99 18.24 -15.25 3.66
N ILE A 100 19.15 -14.30 3.44
CA ILE A 100 20.38 -14.51 2.68
C ILE A 100 21.43 -15.00 3.65
N ASP A 101 22.08 -16.12 3.31
CA ASP A 101 23.18 -16.67 4.07
C ASP A 101 24.50 -16.04 3.62
N PHE A 102 25.33 -15.65 4.58
CA PHE A 102 26.62 -15.03 4.33
C PHE A 102 27.75 -15.83 4.95
N THR A 103 28.83 -16.00 4.19
CA THR A 103 30.09 -16.51 4.72
C THR A 103 30.78 -15.46 5.62
N GLU A 104 31.69 -15.86 6.48
CA GLU A 104 32.43 -14.92 7.32
C GLU A 104 33.23 -13.91 6.49
N GLU A 105 33.75 -14.32 5.35
CA GLU A 105 34.48 -13.44 4.42
C GLU A 105 33.55 -12.32 3.92
N LYS A 106 32.29 -12.62 3.55
CA LYS A 106 31.32 -11.64 3.10
C LYS A 106 30.86 -10.72 4.23
N ILE A 107 30.74 -11.24 5.45
CA ILE A 107 30.46 -10.44 6.64
C ILE A 107 31.58 -9.44 6.87
N ASN A 108 32.83 -9.86 6.76
CA ASN A 108 34.01 -9.00 6.91
C ASN A 108 34.11 -7.96 5.78
N GLN A 109 33.78 -8.34 4.55
CA GLN A 109 33.68 -7.40 3.42
C GLN A 109 32.64 -6.32 3.70
N PHE A 110 31.44 -6.71 4.19
CA PHE A 110 30.41 -5.75 4.59
C PHE A 110 30.91 -4.79 5.68
N LYS A 111 31.57 -5.30 6.72
CA LYS A 111 32.12 -4.47 7.79
C LYS A 111 33.11 -3.43 7.25
N SER A 112 34.05 -3.86 6.40
CA SER A 112 35.04 -2.98 5.80
C SER A 112 34.34 -1.88 4.98
N GLU A 113 33.46 -2.24 4.07
CA GLU A 113 32.74 -1.29 3.22
C GLU A 113 31.87 -0.31 4.05
N PHE A 114 31.21 -0.83 5.10
CA PHE A 114 30.39 -0.03 5.99
C PHE A 114 31.23 1.01 6.75
N PHE A 115 32.31 0.60 7.43
CA PHE A 115 33.11 1.51 8.24
C PHE A 115 33.94 2.49 7.39
N ASP A 116 34.51 2.05 6.27
CA ASP A 116 35.32 2.91 5.40
C ASP A 116 34.50 4.06 4.81
N LYS A 117 33.27 3.77 4.39
CA LYS A 117 32.40 4.78 3.83
C LYS A 117 31.80 5.72 4.88
N ILE A 118 31.36 5.18 6.01
CA ILE A 118 30.79 5.99 7.11
C ILE A 118 31.85 6.89 7.74
N LYS A 119 33.07 6.43 7.91
CA LYS A 119 34.19 7.21 8.48
C LYS A 119 34.35 8.57 7.78
N ASN A 120 34.35 8.56 6.45
CA ASN A 120 34.48 9.79 5.67
C ASN A 120 33.32 10.76 5.93
N LYS A 121 32.09 10.26 6.03
CA LYS A 121 30.90 11.08 6.27
C LYS A 121 30.85 11.63 7.71
N LEU A 122 31.13 10.80 8.72
CA LEU A 122 31.10 11.22 10.13
C LEU A 122 32.21 12.23 10.47
N ASN A 123 33.35 12.11 9.80
CA ASN A 123 34.45 13.06 9.97
C ASN A 123 34.17 14.41 9.28
N SER A 124 33.49 14.40 8.14
CA SER A 124 33.16 15.61 7.39
C SER A 124 31.99 16.40 7.99
N ASP A 125 31.04 15.73 8.64
CA ASP A 125 29.82 16.36 9.17
C ASP A 125 29.71 16.14 10.68
N LYS A 126 30.22 17.12 11.46
CA LYS A 126 30.19 17.09 12.92
C LYS A 126 28.78 17.24 13.53
N ASN A 127 27.80 17.67 12.75
CA ASN A 127 26.44 17.85 13.23
C ASN A 127 25.73 16.51 13.43
N ILE A 128 26.15 15.45 12.75
CA ILE A 128 25.57 14.12 12.90
C ILE A 128 25.86 13.61 14.33
N LYS A 129 24.79 13.31 15.07
CA LYS A 129 24.83 12.73 16.42
C LYS A 129 24.23 11.33 16.50
N ASN A 130 23.25 11.08 15.63
CA ASN A 130 22.45 9.86 15.63
C ASN A 130 22.45 9.24 14.23
N ILE A 131 22.45 7.93 14.18
CA ILE A 131 22.40 7.15 12.94
C ILE A 131 21.18 6.24 13.05
N ILE A 132 20.36 6.16 11.99
CA ILE A 132 19.32 5.13 11.88
C ILE A 132 19.69 4.19 10.74
N PHE A 133 19.82 2.92 11.08
CA PHE A 133 20.18 1.88 10.13
C PHE A 133 18.94 1.11 9.69
N PHE A 134 18.49 1.37 8.47
CA PHE A 134 17.44 0.63 7.79
C PHE A 134 18.03 -0.46 6.92
N TYR A 135 17.28 -1.52 6.72
CA TYR A 135 17.75 -2.64 5.90
C TYR A 135 16.57 -3.41 5.29
N ASN A 136 16.83 -4.08 4.16
CA ASN A 136 15.91 -5.04 3.60
C ASN A 136 15.78 -6.26 4.52
N GLU A 137 14.59 -6.80 4.64
CA GLU A 137 14.26 -7.89 5.55
C GLU A 137 15.18 -9.11 5.45
N LYS A 138 15.67 -9.40 4.25
CA LYS A 138 16.53 -10.58 3.96
C LYS A 138 17.89 -10.54 4.67
N PHE A 139 18.29 -9.37 5.18
CA PHE A 139 19.55 -9.20 5.92
C PHE A 139 19.40 -9.30 7.44
N GLN A 140 18.18 -9.31 7.97
CA GLN A 140 17.95 -9.16 9.41
C GLN A 140 18.66 -10.22 10.25
N LYS A 141 18.38 -11.51 10.03
CA LYS A 141 18.84 -12.60 10.87
C LYS A 141 20.34 -12.87 10.70
N ASN A 142 20.79 -13.04 9.45
CA ASN A 142 22.12 -13.61 9.16
C ASN A 142 23.21 -12.56 9.05
N LEU A 143 22.87 -11.27 8.96
CA LEU A 143 23.85 -10.18 8.91
C LEU A 143 23.65 -9.18 10.05
N VAL A 144 22.49 -8.50 10.09
CA VAL A 144 22.30 -7.38 11.01
C VAL A 144 22.30 -7.83 12.47
N PHE A 145 21.59 -8.89 12.84
CA PHE A 145 21.55 -9.38 14.22
C PHE A 145 22.90 -9.89 14.70
N LYS A 146 23.72 -10.45 13.80
CA LYS A 146 25.09 -10.90 14.15
C LYS A 146 26.04 -9.73 14.41
N LEU A 147 25.85 -8.61 13.72
CA LEU A 147 26.75 -7.47 13.74
C LEU A 147 26.28 -6.29 14.58
N LYS A 148 25.02 -6.27 14.99
CA LYS A 148 24.38 -5.15 15.70
C LYS A 148 25.20 -4.65 16.89
N GLN A 149 25.65 -5.56 17.74
CA GLN A 149 26.40 -5.21 18.93
C GLN A 149 27.77 -4.63 18.57
N GLU A 150 28.53 -5.31 17.72
CA GLU A 150 29.85 -4.88 17.27
C GLU A 150 29.83 -3.51 16.60
N ILE A 151 28.81 -3.29 15.71
CA ILE A 151 28.64 -2.00 15.04
C ILE A 151 28.29 -0.91 16.05
N SER A 152 27.43 -1.20 17.03
CA SER A 152 27.01 -0.23 18.05
C SER A 152 28.17 0.20 18.94
N GLU A 153 28.95 -0.76 19.42
CA GLU A 153 30.12 -0.51 20.25
C GLU A 153 31.17 0.32 19.50
N LYS A 154 31.52 -0.09 18.29
CA LYS A 154 32.54 0.60 17.48
C LYS A 154 32.11 2.02 17.09
N ILE A 155 30.85 2.25 16.72
CA ILE A 155 30.35 3.60 16.41
C ILE A 155 30.37 4.47 17.66
N LYS A 156 30.07 3.93 18.83
CA LYS A 156 30.09 4.68 20.10
C LYS A 156 31.52 5.01 20.54
N GLU A 157 32.44 4.04 20.46
CA GLU A 157 33.82 4.21 20.89
C GLU A 157 34.64 5.13 19.98
N GLU A 158 34.57 4.91 18.65
CA GLU A 158 35.39 5.66 17.70
C GLU A 158 34.84 7.06 17.37
N TYR A 159 33.50 7.24 17.38
CA TYR A 159 32.86 8.47 16.88
C TYR A 159 32.00 9.19 17.92
N ASP A 160 31.75 8.59 19.09
CA ASP A 160 30.81 9.09 20.10
C ASP A 160 29.41 9.42 19.53
N LYS A 161 28.88 8.52 18.68
CA LYS A 161 27.56 8.63 18.06
C LYS A 161 26.65 7.52 18.53
N ASN A 162 25.32 7.76 18.43
CA ASN A 162 24.32 6.73 18.72
C ASN A 162 23.87 6.10 17.40
N ILE A 163 23.74 4.77 17.39
CA ILE A 163 23.14 4.06 16.27
C ILE A 163 21.87 3.34 16.71
N PHE A 164 20.84 3.44 15.88
CA PHE A 164 19.52 2.84 16.05
C PHE A 164 19.26 1.89 14.88
N PHE A 165 18.68 0.74 15.14
CA PHE A 165 18.34 -0.25 14.12
C PHE A 165 16.84 -0.30 13.91
N ALA A 166 16.42 -0.26 12.67
CA ALA A 166 15.03 -0.38 12.27
C ALA A 166 14.65 -1.86 12.10
N GLU A 167 14.37 -2.54 13.20
CA GLU A 167 14.12 -3.97 13.25
C GLU A 167 12.69 -4.33 12.87
N ILE A 168 12.54 -5.45 12.16
CA ILE A 168 11.25 -5.98 11.75
C ILE A 168 10.76 -6.95 12.80
N ASN A 169 9.54 -6.77 13.26
CA ASN A 169 8.88 -7.75 14.09
C ASN A 169 8.45 -8.96 13.26
N ILE A 170 9.01 -10.11 13.63
CA ILE A 170 8.67 -11.38 12.98
C ILE A 170 7.30 -11.90 13.47
N ILE A 171 6.92 -11.57 14.70
CA ILE A 171 5.74 -12.13 15.37
C ILE A 171 4.94 -11.03 16.03
N ASP A 172 3.67 -10.92 15.69
CA ASP A 172 2.71 -10.00 16.30
C ASP A 172 1.63 -10.74 17.12
N TYR A 173 2.03 -11.74 17.90
CA TYR A 173 1.11 -12.58 18.67
C TYR A 173 1.33 -12.45 20.17
N ASN A 174 0.28 -12.14 20.92
CA ASN A 174 0.30 -12.11 22.38
C ASN A 174 -0.18 -13.45 22.94
N LYS A 175 0.68 -14.16 23.67
CA LYS A 175 0.40 -15.47 24.25
C LYS A 175 -0.72 -15.44 25.31
N GLU A 176 -0.84 -14.34 26.06
CA GLU A 176 -1.79 -14.22 27.18
C GLU A 176 -3.20 -13.91 26.68
N THR A 177 -3.34 -12.91 25.79
CA THR A 177 -4.63 -12.51 25.24
C THR A 177 -5.04 -13.33 24.03
N LYS A 178 -4.12 -14.10 23.43
CA LYS A 178 -4.30 -14.82 22.15
C LYS A 178 -4.63 -13.90 20.97
N GLU A 179 -4.30 -12.64 21.10
CA GLU A 179 -4.59 -11.59 20.15
C GLU A 179 -3.30 -11.02 19.54
N LYS A 180 -3.45 -10.20 18.56
CA LYS A 180 -2.35 -9.46 17.98
C LYS A 180 -1.78 -8.45 18.97
N ILE A 181 -0.45 -8.33 19.03
CA ILE A 181 0.21 -7.26 19.78
C ILE A 181 -0.02 -5.94 19.04
N ILE A 182 -0.66 -4.99 19.69
CA ILE A 182 -0.82 -3.62 19.18
C ILE A 182 0.30 -2.77 19.78
N TYR A 183 1.15 -2.25 18.92
CA TYR A 183 2.22 -1.34 19.31
C TYR A 183 1.73 0.11 19.17
N GLU A 184 2.18 1.00 20.05
CA GLU A 184 1.92 2.43 19.88
C GLU A 184 2.56 2.95 18.58
N GLU A 185 1.84 3.78 17.82
CA GLU A 185 2.31 4.34 16.54
C GLU A 185 3.64 5.09 16.64
N LYS A 186 3.97 5.60 17.84
CA LYS A 186 5.22 6.32 18.12
C LYS A 186 6.46 5.40 18.16
N GLU A 187 6.26 4.09 18.29
CA GLU A 187 7.32 3.10 18.39
C GLU A 187 7.65 2.46 17.05
N ILE A 188 6.81 2.69 16.05
CA ILE A 188 6.92 2.03 14.74
C ILE A 188 7.16 3.07 13.64
N LEU A 189 8.22 2.83 12.89
CA LEU A 189 8.53 3.59 11.68
C LEU A 189 8.49 2.64 10.48
N TYR A 190 7.48 2.77 9.64
CA TYR A 190 7.30 1.94 8.45
C TYR A 190 7.30 0.42 8.72
N GLY A 191 6.54 0.00 9.74
CA GLY A 191 6.46 -1.41 10.15
C GLY A 191 7.71 -1.94 10.85
N ARG A 192 8.60 -1.05 11.30
CA ARG A 192 9.84 -1.38 11.97
C ARG A 192 9.94 -0.71 13.33
N HIS A 193 10.43 -1.45 14.30
CA HIS A 193 10.77 -0.91 15.62
C HIS A 193 12.18 -0.34 15.61
N ILE A 194 12.32 0.83 16.20
CA ILE A 194 13.64 1.46 16.36
C ILE A 194 14.25 1.01 17.68
N THR A 195 15.34 0.27 17.61
CA THR A 195 16.08 -0.25 18.77
C THR A 195 17.51 0.29 18.83
N PRO A 196 18.01 0.75 19.99
CA PRO A 196 17.27 1.00 21.24
C PRO A 196 16.16 2.04 21.06
N LYS A 197 15.20 2.14 22.01
CA LYS A 197 14.08 3.09 21.93
C LYS A 197 14.58 4.52 21.76
N MET A 198 14.09 5.19 20.75
CA MET A 198 14.48 6.56 20.42
C MET A 198 13.63 7.58 21.20
N SER A 199 14.28 8.44 21.97
CA SER A 199 13.60 9.48 22.77
C SER A 199 13.33 10.78 22.02
N LYS A 200 14.00 11.00 20.88
CA LYS A 200 13.94 12.25 20.10
C LYS A 200 13.24 12.07 18.76
N LYS A 201 12.57 13.13 18.29
CA LYS A 201 12.11 13.20 16.91
C LYS A 201 13.30 13.28 15.95
N ILE A 202 13.12 12.75 14.74
CA ILE A 202 14.13 12.80 13.68
C ILE A 202 14.31 14.25 13.24
N ASP A 203 15.56 14.73 13.29
CA ASP A 203 15.98 16.07 12.93
C ASP A 203 17.24 16.01 12.03
N ASN A 204 17.82 17.16 11.72
CA ASN A 204 19.02 17.29 10.88
C ASN A 204 20.33 16.75 11.53
N THR A 205 20.26 16.26 12.77
CA THR A 205 21.39 15.57 13.44
C THR A 205 21.42 14.08 13.17
N PHE A 206 20.46 13.56 12.39
CA PHE A 206 20.38 12.15 12.03
C PHE A 206 21.00 11.88 10.66
N LEU A 207 21.69 10.74 10.56
CA LEU A 207 22.13 10.13 9.31
C LEU A 207 21.33 8.86 9.06
N PHE A 208 20.78 8.72 7.87
CA PHE A 208 20.13 7.49 7.45
C PHE A 208 21.10 6.61 6.68
N ILE A 209 21.15 5.35 7.07
CA ILE A 209 21.87 4.29 6.37
C ILE A 209 20.83 3.28 5.92
N TYR A 210 20.89 2.89 4.66
CA TYR A 210 20.00 1.88 4.11
C TYR A 210 20.80 0.75 3.46
N LEU A 211 20.61 -0.47 3.93
CA LEU A 211 21.15 -1.69 3.32
C LEU A 211 20.08 -2.38 2.50
N GLY A 212 20.26 -2.41 1.19
CA GLY A 212 19.26 -2.92 0.26
C GLY A 212 19.85 -3.74 -0.89
N ILE A 213 18.97 -4.34 -1.68
CA ILE A 213 19.34 -5.13 -2.87
C ILE A 213 19.36 -4.22 -4.11
N ASN A 214 18.42 -3.27 -4.20
CA ASN A 214 18.39 -2.30 -5.28
C ASN A 214 17.92 -0.92 -4.77
N SER A 215 18.17 0.11 -5.58
CA SER A 215 17.79 1.50 -5.25
C SER A 215 16.30 1.81 -5.45
N GLU A 216 15.53 0.88 -6.00
CA GLU A 216 14.10 1.05 -6.28
C GLU A 216 13.19 0.44 -5.19
N GLU A 217 13.74 0.16 -4.01
CA GLU A 217 12.95 -0.36 -2.90
C GLU A 217 11.99 0.69 -2.36
N ASN A 218 10.73 0.31 -2.15
CA ASN A 218 9.67 1.22 -1.74
C ASN A 218 9.99 1.93 -0.41
N LEU A 219 10.65 1.27 0.53
CA LEU A 219 11.09 1.88 1.79
C LEU A 219 12.08 3.02 1.56
N LEU A 220 13.05 2.82 0.67
CA LEU A 220 14.05 3.84 0.35
C LEU A 220 13.39 5.07 -0.31
N TYR A 221 12.41 4.83 -1.18
CA TYR A 221 11.59 5.89 -1.78
C TYR A 221 10.85 6.70 -0.71
N GLU A 222 10.16 6.03 0.19
CA GLU A 222 9.41 6.69 1.26
C GLU A 222 10.31 7.49 2.20
N LEU A 223 11.44 6.92 2.63
CA LEU A 223 12.43 7.62 3.45
C LEU A 223 12.98 8.86 2.73
N SER A 224 13.29 8.73 1.43
CA SER A 224 13.82 9.82 0.63
C SER A 224 12.84 10.96 0.44
N LEU A 225 11.54 10.68 0.30
CA LEU A 225 10.51 11.69 0.14
C LEU A 225 10.16 12.36 1.46
N ARG A 226 9.92 11.56 2.50
CA ARG A 226 9.44 12.06 3.78
C ARG A 226 10.45 12.92 4.52
N TYR A 227 11.73 12.57 4.40
CA TYR A 227 12.78 13.25 5.17
C TYR A 227 13.70 14.12 4.32
N CYS A 228 13.36 14.38 3.05
CA CYS A 228 14.20 15.17 2.12
C CYS A 228 14.54 16.60 2.61
N ASN A 229 13.64 17.22 3.40
CA ASN A 229 13.87 18.55 3.97
C ASN A 229 14.73 18.52 5.24
N ILE A 230 14.85 17.35 5.87
CA ILE A 230 15.52 17.17 7.17
C ILE A 230 16.88 16.49 6.95
N ILE A 231 16.89 15.43 6.15
CA ILE A 231 18.07 14.60 5.92
C ILE A 231 18.70 14.97 4.58
N ASN A 232 19.96 15.35 4.63
CA ASN A 232 20.68 15.80 3.43
C ASN A 232 21.04 14.65 2.50
N ASP A 233 21.51 13.53 3.08
CA ASP A 233 22.02 12.38 2.32
C ASP A 233 21.55 11.10 2.99
N ILE A 234 21.23 10.11 2.17
CA ILE A 234 21.02 8.74 2.61
C ILE A 234 22.23 7.93 2.17
N PHE A 235 22.89 7.29 3.11
CA PHE A 235 23.97 6.38 2.80
C PHE A 235 23.41 5.02 2.42
N PHE A 236 23.54 4.65 1.14
CA PHE A 236 22.99 3.42 0.60
C PHE A 236 24.10 2.37 0.46
N ILE A 237 23.91 1.19 1.04
CA ILE A 237 24.75 0.03 0.85
C ILE A 237 23.99 -0.98 0.02
N LYS A 238 24.38 -1.12 -1.23
CA LYS A 238 23.79 -2.06 -2.16
C LYS A 238 24.47 -3.41 -2.07
N TYR A 239 23.68 -4.48 -1.97
CA TYR A 239 24.15 -5.84 -2.16
C TYR A 239 23.87 -6.29 -3.60
N GLU A 240 24.92 -6.50 -4.39
CA GLU A 240 24.85 -7.03 -5.75
C GLU A 240 24.78 -8.56 -5.72
N LYS A 241 23.59 -9.13 -5.80
CA LYS A 241 23.35 -10.58 -5.65
C LYS A 241 24.12 -11.43 -6.66
N GLU A 242 24.31 -10.94 -7.89
CA GLU A 242 25.04 -11.67 -8.96
C GLU A 242 26.53 -11.81 -8.67
N LYS A 243 27.14 -10.78 -8.06
CA LYS A 243 28.55 -10.75 -7.69
C LYS A 243 28.80 -11.10 -6.23
N GLU A 244 27.72 -11.19 -5.46
CA GLU A 244 27.77 -11.36 -3.99
C GLU A 244 28.66 -10.31 -3.29
N GLU A 245 28.60 -9.05 -3.73
CA GLU A 245 29.41 -7.95 -3.22
C GLU A 245 28.56 -6.85 -2.61
N PHE A 246 29.11 -6.20 -1.57
CA PHE A 246 28.54 -4.98 -1.01
C PHE A 246 29.23 -3.75 -1.59
N LYS A 247 28.42 -2.76 -1.99
CA LYS A 247 28.92 -1.47 -2.48
C LYS A 247 28.20 -0.33 -1.78
N GLY A 248 28.95 0.51 -1.10
CA GLY A 248 28.42 1.71 -0.45
C GLY A 248 28.44 2.91 -1.40
N GLU A 249 27.32 3.60 -1.50
CA GLU A 249 27.18 4.85 -2.23
C GLU A 249 26.37 5.87 -1.41
N ILE A 250 26.61 7.15 -1.64
CA ILE A 250 25.78 8.22 -1.07
C ILE A 250 24.73 8.57 -2.10
N LEU A 251 23.46 8.40 -1.76
CA LEU A 251 22.38 8.90 -2.59
C LEU A 251 22.32 10.42 -2.47
N PRO A 252 22.58 11.14 -3.55
CA PRO A 252 22.66 12.60 -3.50
C PRO A 252 21.26 13.21 -3.30
N LYS A 253 21.19 14.44 -2.78
CA LYS A 253 19.95 15.24 -2.70
C LYS A 253 19.13 15.24 -3.99
N ASN A 254 19.80 15.18 -5.14
CA ASN A 254 19.14 15.12 -6.45
C ASN A 254 18.23 13.90 -6.62
N PHE A 255 18.46 12.81 -5.88
CA PHE A 255 17.57 11.64 -5.90
C PHE A 255 16.19 12.02 -5.34
N SER A 256 16.14 12.57 -4.13
CA SER A 256 14.89 13.03 -3.50
C SER A 256 14.23 14.16 -4.30
N SER A 257 15.01 15.09 -4.84
CA SER A 257 14.51 16.21 -5.66
C SER A 257 13.82 15.72 -6.94
N LYS A 258 14.34 14.69 -7.61
CA LYS A 258 13.69 14.09 -8.80
C LYS A 258 12.35 13.45 -8.43
N LEU A 259 12.29 12.77 -7.28
CA LEU A 259 11.05 12.15 -6.82
C LEU A 259 10.00 13.21 -6.48
N LEU A 260 10.38 14.26 -5.75
CA LEU A 260 9.49 15.39 -5.44
C LEU A 260 9.00 16.10 -6.69
N PHE A 261 9.89 16.38 -7.64
CA PHE A 261 9.50 17.01 -8.91
C PHE A 261 8.49 16.17 -9.70
N ARG A 262 8.67 14.83 -9.69
CA ARG A 262 7.69 13.93 -10.28
C ARG A 262 6.32 14.04 -9.59
N ARG A 263 6.28 14.10 -8.26
CA ARG A 263 5.03 14.27 -7.51
C ARG A 263 4.39 15.63 -7.78
N PHE A 264 5.18 16.69 -7.78
CA PHE A 264 4.70 18.03 -8.14
C PHE A 264 4.04 18.06 -9.52
N ASN A 265 4.68 17.48 -10.53
CA ASN A 265 4.10 17.39 -11.87
C ASN A 265 2.77 16.61 -11.91
N LEU A 266 2.63 15.58 -11.07
CA LEU A 266 1.38 14.83 -10.96
C LEU A 266 0.28 15.68 -10.30
N ILE A 267 0.60 16.44 -9.25
CA ILE A 267 -0.33 17.36 -8.58
C ILE A 267 -0.83 18.42 -9.57
N GLU A 268 0.06 19.04 -10.36
CA GLU A 268 -0.33 20.01 -11.36
C GLU A 268 -1.21 19.42 -12.48
N LYS A 269 -0.91 18.20 -12.94
CA LYS A 269 -1.74 17.50 -13.92
C LYS A 269 -3.15 17.22 -13.38
N VAL A 270 -3.25 16.85 -12.13
CA VAL A 270 -4.52 16.49 -11.50
C VAL A 270 -5.46 17.68 -11.37
N LYS A 271 -4.95 18.90 -11.20
CA LYS A 271 -5.76 20.12 -11.14
C LYS A 271 -6.61 20.32 -12.41
N SER A 272 -6.14 19.88 -13.57
CA SER A 272 -6.84 19.97 -14.84
C SER A 272 -7.83 18.84 -15.11
N CYS A 273 -7.84 17.79 -14.27
CA CYS A 273 -8.75 16.64 -14.41
C CYS A 273 -10.14 16.96 -13.88
N ASN A 274 -11.17 16.36 -14.51
CA ASN A 274 -12.57 16.57 -14.13
C ASN A 274 -13.23 15.33 -13.54
N THR A 275 -12.76 14.14 -13.90
CA THR A 275 -13.35 12.88 -13.46
C THR A 275 -12.31 12.02 -12.75
N PHE A 276 -12.61 11.61 -11.52
CA PHE A 276 -11.70 10.89 -10.64
C PHE A 276 -12.22 9.51 -10.30
N GLY A 277 -11.33 8.51 -10.31
CA GLY A 277 -11.58 7.16 -9.82
C GLY A 277 -10.79 6.88 -8.53
N ILE A 278 -11.46 6.71 -7.40
CA ILE A 278 -10.82 6.30 -6.15
C ILE A 278 -10.60 4.80 -6.19
N LEU A 279 -9.34 4.37 -6.23
CA LEU A 279 -8.91 2.96 -6.22
C LEU A 279 -8.63 2.51 -4.79
N ILE A 280 -9.27 1.44 -4.37
CA ILE A 280 -9.02 0.84 -3.07
C ILE A 280 -7.95 -0.25 -3.23
N GLY A 281 -6.74 0.03 -2.76
CA GLY A 281 -5.58 -0.86 -2.85
C GLY A 281 -5.48 -1.87 -1.71
N SER A 282 -6.23 -1.69 -0.62
CA SER A 282 -6.34 -2.64 0.50
C SER A 282 -7.57 -2.34 1.34
N LEU A 283 -8.33 -3.38 1.73
CA LEU A 283 -9.46 -3.25 2.67
C LEU A 283 -9.01 -3.24 4.14
N SER A 284 -7.82 -3.72 4.42
CA SER A 284 -7.26 -3.77 5.78
C SER A 284 -6.75 -2.41 6.27
N TYR A 285 -6.78 -1.38 5.41
CA TYR A 285 -6.27 -0.06 5.78
C TYR A 285 -7.18 0.61 6.83
N PRO A 286 -6.63 1.11 7.95
CA PRO A 286 -7.41 1.82 8.95
C PRO A 286 -7.98 3.12 8.39
N ASN A 287 -9.11 3.58 8.94
CA ASN A 287 -9.75 4.84 8.55
C ASN A 287 -10.14 4.96 7.06
N LEU A 288 -10.20 3.84 6.31
CA LEU A 288 -10.45 3.83 4.87
C LEU A 288 -11.68 4.67 4.48
N ASN A 289 -12.83 4.46 5.14
CA ASN A 289 -14.05 5.21 4.85
C ASN A 289 -13.88 6.72 5.11
N ARG A 290 -13.20 7.09 6.19
CA ARG A 290 -12.93 8.48 6.53
C ARG A 290 -12.07 9.18 5.48
N ILE A 291 -11.08 8.45 4.95
CA ILE A 291 -10.22 8.94 3.86
C ILE A 291 -11.02 9.10 2.56
N ILE A 292 -11.83 8.11 2.20
CA ILE A 292 -12.71 8.17 1.01
C ILE A 292 -13.64 9.37 1.10
N ASP A 293 -14.30 9.57 2.23
CA ASP A 293 -15.24 10.66 2.43
C ASP A 293 -14.56 12.04 2.33
N LEU A 294 -13.33 12.16 2.87
CA LEU A 294 -12.58 13.40 2.75
C LEU A 294 -12.17 13.70 1.31
N ILE A 295 -11.65 12.70 0.59
CA ILE A 295 -11.29 12.86 -0.83
C ILE A 295 -12.52 13.25 -1.66
N LYS A 296 -13.66 12.58 -1.45
CA LYS A 296 -14.92 12.92 -2.12
C LYS A 296 -15.31 14.35 -1.84
N SER A 297 -15.33 14.76 -0.57
CA SER A 297 -15.69 16.12 -0.17
C SER A 297 -14.81 17.18 -0.82
N LEU A 298 -13.49 16.96 -0.87
CA LEU A 298 -12.54 17.88 -1.51
C LEU A 298 -12.79 17.99 -3.02
N LEU A 299 -13.02 16.87 -3.70
CA LEU A 299 -13.21 16.84 -5.15
C LEU A 299 -14.60 17.37 -5.55
N GLU A 300 -15.65 16.98 -4.83
CA GLU A 300 -17.01 17.46 -5.07
C GLU A 300 -17.15 18.96 -4.82
N PHE A 301 -16.42 19.48 -3.82
CA PHE A 301 -16.36 20.92 -3.59
C PHE A 301 -15.80 21.70 -4.78
N GLN A 302 -14.88 21.11 -5.53
CA GLN A 302 -14.31 21.62 -6.78
C GLN A 302 -15.14 21.22 -8.02
N GLU A 303 -16.38 20.78 -7.82
CA GLU A 303 -17.31 20.36 -8.89
C GLU A 303 -16.78 19.22 -9.77
N LYS A 304 -15.86 18.38 -9.22
CA LYS A 304 -15.29 17.23 -9.91
C LYS A 304 -16.18 15.99 -9.72
N LYS A 305 -16.23 15.13 -10.74
CA LYS A 305 -16.95 13.84 -10.67
C LYS A 305 -16.07 12.79 -10.01
N VAL A 306 -16.63 12.02 -9.07
CA VAL A 306 -15.89 11.04 -8.28
C VAL A 306 -16.58 9.70 -8.28
N TYR A 307 -15.83 8.64 -8.63
CA TYR A 307 -16.27 7.26 -8.59
C TYR A 307 -15.38 6.46 -7.65
N THR A 308 -15.96 5.56 -6.84
CA THR A 308 -15.18 4.64 -6.01
C THR A 308 -15.12 3.28 -6.69
N LEU A 309 -13.91 2.79 -6.95
CA LEU A 309 -13.65 1.55 -7.68
C LEU A 309 -13.04 0.50 -6.76
N LEU A 310 -13.77 -0.57 -6.55
CA LEU A 310 -13.32 -1.74 -5.79
C LEU A 310 -12.92 -2.84 -6.78
N LEU A 311 -11.68 -2.80 -7.25
CA LEU A 311 -11.20 -3.67 -8.32
C LEU A 311 -10.44 -4.92 -7.81
N GLY A 312 -10.19 -4.99 -6.50
CA GLY A 312 -9.25 -5.96 -5.94
C GLY A 312 -7.82 -5.65 -6.41
N LYS A 313 -7.12 -6.64 -6.95
CA LYS A 313 -5.78 -6.44 -7.51
C LYS A 313 -5.82 -5.47 -8.69
N ILE A 314 -5.06 -4.40 -8.57
CA ILE A 314 -5.00 -3.33 -9.56
C ILE A 314 -4.03 -3.76 -10.68
N THR A 315 -4.55 -3.97 -11.88
CA THR A 315 -3.80 -4.33 -13.07
C THR A 315 -4.10 -3.37 -14.22
N GLU A 316 -3.23 -3.36 -15.23
CA GLU A 316 -3.39 -2.52 -16.42
C GLU A 316 -4.69 -2.82 -17.15
N GLU A 317 -5.02 -4.10 -17.31
CA GLU A 317 -6.22 -4.55 -18.04
C GLU A 317 -7.51 -4.06 -17.36
N LYS A 318 -7.56 -4.11 -16.01
CA LYS A 318 -8.70 -3.62 -15.25
C LYS A 318 -8.84 -2.11 -15.34
N LEU A 319 -7.73 -1.36 -15.19
CA LEU A 319 -7.76 0.10 -15.25
C LEU A 319 -8.08 0.62 -16.64
N SER A 320 -7.60 -0.05 -17.68
CA SER A 320 -7.83 0.34 -19.08
C SER A 320 -9.32 0.43 -19.44
N ASN A 321 -10.16 -0.39 -18.79
CA ASN A 321 -11.62 -0.33 -18.98
C ASN A 321 -12.25 1.00 -18.53
N PHE A 322 -11.55 1.78 -17.71
CA PHE A 322 -12.06 3.04 -17.15
C PHE A 322 -11.33 4.27 -17.70
N THR A 323 -10.23 4.11 -18.44
CA THR A 323 -9.40 5.24 -18.90
C THR A 323 -10.11 6.17 -19.88
N GLU A 324 -11.18 5.72 -20.54
CA GLU A 324 -12.01 6.55 -21.41
C GLU A 324 -12.87 7.54 -20.60
N TYR A 325 -13.30 7.15 -19.40
CA TYR A 325 -14.25 7.91 -18.58
C TYR A 325 -13.61 8.60 -17.37
N ILE A 326 -12.41 8.16 -16.96
CA ILE A 326 -11.71 8.66 -15.79
C ILE A 326 -10.41 9.33 -16.23
N ASP A 327 -10.21 10.58 -15.78
CA ASP A 327 -9.04 11.39 -16.11
C ASP A 327 -7.86 11.09 -15.17
N ALA A 328 -8.14 10.81 -13.90
CA ALA A 328 -7.13 10.51 -12.90
C ALA A 328 -7.63 9.50 -11.87
N PHE A 329 -6.71 8.67 -11.38
CA PHE A 329 -6.98 7.69 -10.33
C PHE A 329 -6.34 8.11 -9.02
N VAL A 330 -7.09 7.99 -7.91
CA VAL A 330 -6.59 8.23 -6.55
C VAL A 330 -6.44 6.89 -5.85
N LEU A 331 -5.21 6.45 -5.65
CA LEU A 331 -4.92 5.16 -5.04
C LEU A 331 -4.84 5.30 -3.51
N ILE A 332 -5.72 4.58 -2.81
CA ILE A 332 -5.69 4.45 -1.35
C ILE A 332 -5.10 3.09 -1.00
N GLY A 333 -3.94 3.08 -0.37
CA GLY A 333 -3.24 1.86 0.02
C GLY A 333 -2.10 2.13 0.99
N CYS A 334 -1.35 1.10 1.36
CA CYS A 334 -0.20 1.30 2.22
C CYS A 334 0.93 2.07 1.50
N PRO A 335 1.84 2.74 2.24
CA PRO A 335 2.95 3.51 1.68
C PRO A 335 3.83 2.71 0.70
N PHE A 336 3.86 1.40 0.84
CA PHE A 336 4.67 0.49 0.02
C PHE A 336 3.92 -0.10 -1.18
N ASN A 337 2.73 0.41 -1.50
CA ASN A 337 2.01 -0.10 -2.66
C ASN A 337 2.79 0.23 -3.95
N PRO A 338 3.15 -0.79 -4.77
CA PRO A 338 3.94 -0.58 -5.98
C PRO A 338 3.24 0.32 -7.01
N GLY A 339 1.92 0.46 -6.94
CA GLY A 339 1.13 1.33 -7.81
C GLY A 339 1.50 2.82 -7.72
N TYR A 340 2.13 3.26 -6.62
CA TYR A 340 2.58 4.64 -6.49
C TYR A 340 3.80 4.99 -7.36
N ASN A 341 4.64 4.01 -7.65
CA ASN A 341 5.93 4.22 -8.32
C ASN A 341 5.92 3.73 -9.78
N LYS A 342 5.02 2.82 -10.13
CA LYS A 342 4.92 2.25 -11.47
C LYS A 342 3.85 2.96 -12.29
N LYS A 343 4.14 3.21 -13.58
CA LYS A 343 3.13 3.64 -14.55
C LYS A 343 2.35 2.41 -14.97
N ILE A 344 1.12 2.26 -14.47
CA ILE A 344 0.24 1.14 -14.80
C ILE A 344 -0.58 1.47 -16.06
N VAL A 345 -1.06 2.71 -16.17
CA VAL A 345 -1.82 3.22 -17.32
C VAL A 345 -1.33 4.62 -17.69
N ASP A 346 -1.77 5.16 -18.83
CA ASP A 346 -1.39 6.50 -19.26
C ASP A 346 -2.01 7.62 -18.43
N LYS A 347 -3.10 7.35 -17.71
CA LYS A 347 -3.72 8.30 -16.81
C LYS A 347 -2.90 8.43 -15.51
N PRO A 348 -2.86 9.61 -14.89
CA PRO A 348 -2.15 9.82 -13.63
C PRO A 348 -2.76 8.99 -12.50
N ILE A 349 -1.89 8.29 -11.75
CA ILE A 349 -2.24 7.63 -10.49
C ILE A 349 -1.61 8.46 -9.37
N VAL A 350 -2.45 9.01 -8.51
CA VAL A 350 -2.06 9.93 -7.44
C VAL A 350 -2.43 9.39 -6.07
N THR A 351 -1.88 9.97 -5.03
CA THR A 351 -2.18 9.63 -3.64
C THR A 351 -3.27 10.55 -3.08
N PRO A 352 -3.90 10.18 -1.96
CA PRO A 352 -4.75 11.11 -1.20
C PRO A 352 -4.08 12.42 -0.85
N LEU A 353 -2.79 12.40 -0.54
CA LEU A 353 -2.02 13.61 -0.20
C LEU A 353 -1.85 14.53 -1.42
N ASP A 354 -1.68 13.98 -2.63
CA ASP A 354 -1.66 14.79 -3.86
C ASP A 354 -2.97 15.54 -4.08
N ILE A 355 -4.11 14.90 -3.78
CA ILE A 355 -5.43 15.54 -3.87
C ILE A 355 -5.55 16.70 -2.87
N LYS A 356 -5.05 16.50 -1.65
CA LYS A 356 -5.01 17.58 -0.66
C LYS A 356 -4.16 18.75 -1.13
N TYR A 357 -2.96 18.51 -1.64
CA TYR A 357 -2.13 19.57 -2.22
C TYR A 357 -2.72 20.24 -3.46
N ALA A 358 -3.51 19.50 -4.25
CA ALA A 358 -4.11 20.05 -5.46
C ALA A 358 -5.34 20.94 -5.18
N PHE A 359 -6.15 20.59 -4.18
CA PHE A 359 -7.51 21.11 -4.03
C PHE A 359 -7.84 21.71 -2.65
N ASP A 360 -6.97 21.58 -1.65
CA ASP A 360 -7.13 22.27 -0.38
C ASP A 360 -6.39 23.60 -0.42
N GLU A 361 -7.11 24.71 -0.51
CA GLU A 361 -6.56 26.07 -0.59
C GLU A 361 -5.74 26.47 0.64
N ASN A 362 -5.97 25.82 1.78
CA ASN A 362 -5.25 26.08 3.03
C ASN A 362 -3.98 25.26 3.17
N TYR A 363 -3.71 24.35 2.22
CA TYR A 363 -2.60 23.41 2.30
C TYR A 363 -1.60 23.66 1.16
N SER A 364 -0.59 24.45 1.44
CA SER A 364 0.49 24.73 0.47
C SER A 364 1.58 23.67 0.54
N TRP A 365 2.20 23.38 -0.57
CA TRP A 365 3.34 22.49 -0.63
C TRP A 365 4.57 23.14 0.04
N ASP A 366 5.01 22.56 1.13
CA ASP A 366 6.19 22.97 1.91
C ASP A 366 7.45 22.11 1.62
N GLY A 367 7.36 21.19 0.64
CA GLY A 367 8.40 20.21 0.30
C GLY A 367 8.31 18.93 1.08
N PHE A 368 7.35 18.79 2.01
CA PHE A 368 7.07 17.52 2.67
C PHE A 368 6.23 16.62 1.78
N TYR A 369 6.59 15.33 1.72
CA TYR A 369 5.78 14.34 1.03
C TYR A 369 5.89 12.96 1.69
N SER A 370 4.78 12.23 1.75
CA SER A 370 4.73 10.85 2.20
C SER A 370 3.66 10.08 1.43
N PHE A 371 3.89 8.80 1.20
CA PHE A 371 2.86 7.89 0.67
C PHE A 371 1.89 7.41 1.75
N ASP A 372 2.14 7.73 3.01
CA ASP A 372 1.25 7.39 4.10
C ASP A 372 -0.04 8.21 3.98
N VAL A 373 -1.14 7.50 3.70
CA VAL A 373 -2.43 8.11 3.42
C VAL A 373 -3.06 8.76 4.66
N ASP A 374 -2.63 8.43 5.88
CA ASP A 374 -3.14 9.06 7.09
C ASP A 374 -2.77 10.55 7.18
N TYR A 375 -1.77 11.01 6.43
CA TYR A 375 -1.45 12.44 6.38
C TYR A 375 -2.57 13.31 5.80
N ILE A 376 -3.48 12.76 5.00
CA ILE A 376 -4.64 13.52 4.53
C ILE A 376 -5.59 13.85 5.69
N LEU A 377 -5.62 13.00 6.73
CA LEU A 377 -6.50 13.16 7.87
C LEU A 377 -6.05 14.24 8.87
N ILE A 378 -4.86 14.82 8.68
CA ILE A 378 -4.42 15.95 9.50
C ILE A 378 -5.37 17.12 9.23
N ASN A 379 -6.04 17.59 10.29
CA ASN A 379 -7.05 18.66 10.23
C ASN A 379 -8.30 18.33 9.39
N ASP A 380 -8.63 17.04 9.16
CA ASP A 380 -9.75 16.64 8.33
C ASP A 380 -11.12 17.12 8.86
N GLN A 381 -11.31 17.20 10.18
CA GLN A 381 -12.54 17.71 10.77
C GLN A 381 -12.74 19.20 10.45
N GLU A 382 -11.68 20.00 10.61
CA GLU A 382 -11.70 21.42 10.26
C GLU A 382 -11.98 21.64 8.76
N ILE A 383 -11.37 20.82 7.91
CA ILE A 383 -11.61 20.84 6.46
C ILE A 383 -13.08 20.50 6.16
N LYS A 384 -13.61 19.43 6.74
CA LYS A 384 -15.01 19.02 6.53
C LYS A 384 -16.01 20.07 7.00
N GLU A 385 -15.77 20.69 8.16
CA GLU A 385 -16.63 21.78 8.66
C GLU A 385 -16.62 22.99 7.73
N LYS A 386 -15.46 23.41 7.24
CA LYS A 386 -15.34 24.49 6.27
C LYS A 386 -16.09 24.17 4.95
N LEU A 387 -15.86 22.97 4.40
CA LEU A 387 -16.54 22.52 3.18
C LEU A 387 -18.07 22.48 3.35
N ASN A 388 -18.56 21.96 4.47
CA ASN A 388 -19.98 21.93 4.76
C ASN A 388 -20.59 23.34 4.89
N ASN A 389 -19.91 24.25 5.57
CA ASN A 389 -20.37 25.62 5.73
C ASN A 389 -20.48 26.33 4.37
N ILE A 390 -19.50 26.15 3.49
CA ILE A 390 -19.53 26.73 2.14
C ILE A 390 -20.64 26.09 1.30
N LYS A 391 -20.84 24.76 1.42
CA LYS A 391 -21.93 24.05 0.74
C LYS A 391 -23.30 24.59 1.12
N ILE A 392 -23.52 24.79 2.43
CA ILE A 392 -24.76 25.39 2.95
C ILE A 392 -24.94 26.84 2.46
N GLN A 393 -23.87 27.62 2.35
CA GLN A 393 -23.93 28.97 1.80
C GLN A 393 -24.31 28.97 0.32
N LYS A 394 -23.67 28.14 -0.51
CA LYS A 394 -24.00 27.98 -1.93
C LYS A 394 -25.47 27.53 -2.13
N GLU A 395 -25.94 26.56 -1.34
CA GLU A 395 -27.34 26.12 -1.39
C GLU A 395 -28.31 27.23 -1.07
N LYS A 396 -28.05 28.06 -0.06
CA LYS A 396 -28.87 29.24 0.26
C LYS A 396 -28.85 30.30 -0.82
N GLU A 397 -27.69 30.52 -1.46
CA GLU A 397 -27.60 31.43 -2.62
C GLU A 397 -28.43 30.92 -3.81
N ILE A 398 -28.32 29.62 -4.12
CA ILE A 398 -29.15 28.99 -5.19
C ILE A 398 -30.64 29.07 -4.86
N GLU A 399 -31.06 28.84 -3.61
CA GLU A 399 -32.43 28.99 -3.18
C GLU A 399 -32.93 30.44 -3.34
N ASN A 400 -32.12 31.42 -2.98
CA ASN A 400 -32.45 32.83 -3.15
C ASN A 400 -32.56 33.23 -4.63
N ILE A 401 -31.65 32.75 -5.47
CA ILE A 401 -31.74 32.94 -6.94
C ILE A 401 -33.01 32.30 -7.49
N ASN A 402 -33.29 31.05 -7.08
CA ASN A 402 -34.47 30.32 -7.51
C ASN A 402 -35.81 30.97 -7.08
N LYS A 403 -35.85 31.66 -5.93
CA LYS A 403 -37.03 32.43 -5.49
C LYS A 403 -37.28 33.67 -6.33
N ASN A 404 -36.22 34.21 -6.96
CA ASN A 404 -36.32 35.45 -7.75
C ASN A 404 -36.47 35.20 -9.26
N ILE A 405 -36.44 33.95 -9.74
CA ILE A 405 -36.50 33.58 -11.13
C ILE A 405 -37.94 33.16 -11.51
N THR A 406 -38.47 33.66 -12.61
CA THR A 406 -39.78 33.28 -13.17
C THR A 406 -39.77 31.82 -13.65
N SER A 407 -40.95 31.21 -13.78
CA SER A 407 -41.10 29.80 -14.19
C SER A 407 -40.45 29.49 -15.55
N LEU A 408 -40.47 30.42 -16.49
CA LEU A 408 -39.83 30.28 -17.81
C LEU A 408 -38.28 30.29 -17.69
N GLN A 409 -37.74 31.22 -16.90
CA GLN A 409 -36.30 31.27 -16.64
C GLN A 409 -35.81 30.05 -15.89
N LYS A 410 -36.63 29.44 -15.02
CA LYS A 410 -36.29 28.15 -14.37
C LYS A 410 -36.14 26.99 -15.33
N ILE A 411 -36.99 26.96 -16.37
CA ILE A 411 -36.91 25.90 -17.41
C ILE A 411 -35.64 26.07 -18.24
N GLU A 412 -35.30 27.28 -18.64
CA GLU A 412 -34.08 27.57 -19.39
C GLU A 412 -32.81 27.31 -18.57
N MET A 413 -32.79 27.69 -17.28
CA MET A 413 -31.66 27.38 -16.39
C MET A 413 -31.51 25.88 -16.12
N ASN A 414 -32.59 25.15 -15.90
CA ASN A 414 -32.53 23.70 -15.72
C ASN A 414 -32.06 22.96 -16.98
N GLN A 415 -32.39 23.49 -18.18
CA GLN A 415 -31.83 22.98 -19.43
C GLN A 415 -30.37 23.35 -19.63
N ALA A 416 -29.92 24.52 -19.17
CA ALA A 416 -28.52 24.94 -19.23
C ALA A 416 -27.64 24.28 -18.18
N LEU A 417 -28.22 23.92 -17.01
CA LEU A 417 -27.53 23.23 -15.91
C LEU A 417 -27.66 21.70 -15.96
N ALA A 418 -28.51 21.16 -16.86
CA ALA A 418 -28.46 19.74 -17.16
C ALA A 418 -27.09 19.43 -17.73
N PRO A 419 -26.26 18.62 -17.04
CA PRO A 419 -24.93 18.38 -17.54
C PRO A 419 -25.03 17.82 -18.96
N ILE A 420 -24.34 18.43 -19.92
CA ILE A 420 -24.21 17.98 -21.32
C ILE A 420 -23.99 16.46 -21.40
N PHE A 421 -23.40 15.92 -20.34
CA PHE A 421 -23.13 14.50 -20.15
C PHE A 421 -24.36 13.61 -19.94
N SER A 422 -25.51 14.15 -19.46
CA SER A 422 -26.72 13.34 -19.29
C SER A 422 -27.46 13.11 -20.62
N LEU A 423 -27.35 14.04 -21.54
CA LEU A 423 -27.94 13.92 -22.89
C LEU A 423 -27.14 12.91 -23.74
N ASP A 424 -25.81 12.98 -23.72
CA ASP A 424 -24.94 12.05 -24.43
C ASP A 424 -25.07 10.60 -23.90
N ILE A 425 -25.25 10.44 -22.60
CA ILE A 425 -25.45 9.11 -21.97
C ILE A 425 -26.85 8.59 -22.28
N LEU A 426 -27.88 9.44 -22.24
CA LEU A 426 -29.24 9.05 -22.57
C LEU A 426 -29.37 8.70 -24.06
N GLU A 427 -28.77 9.46 -24.95
CA GLU A 427 -28.73 9.18 -26.40
C GLU A 427 -27.97 7.89 -26.69
N LYS A 428 -26.83 7.66 -26.05
CA LYS A 428 -26.09 6.38 -26.11
C LYS A 428 -26.88 5.21 -25.48
N TYR A 429 -27.67 5.45 -24.44
CA TYR A 429 -28.50 4.42 -23.81
C TYR A 429 -29.71 4.07 -24.72
N GLU A 430 -30.36 5.06 -25.34
CA GLU A 430 -31.45 4.83 -26.28
C GLU A 430 -31.02 4.11 -27.55
N THR A 431 -29.80 4.32 -28.02
CA THR A 431 -29.22 3.66 -29.19
C THR A 431 -28.67 2.23 -28.89
N ARG A 432 -28.59 1.82 -27.64
CA ARG A 432 -28.19 0.46 -27.31
C ARG A 432 -29.23 -0.59 -27.70
N ARG A 433 -28.81 -1.62 -28.43
CA ARG A 433 -29.63 -2.78 -28.75
C ARG A 433 -30.08 -3.58 -27.54
N PHE A 434 -29.31 -3.56 -26.45
CA PHE A 434 -29.62 -4.25 -25.21
C PHE A 434 -29.76 -3.21 -24.09
N LYS A 435 -30.97 -3.05 -23.57
CA LYS A 435 -31.31 -2.10 -22.49
C LYS A 435 -31.33 -2.70 -21.09
N GLY A 436 -30.84 -3.93 -20.93
CA GLY A 436 -30.88 -4.70 -19.68
C GLY A 436 -32.19 -5.53 -19.56
N LEU A 437 -32.28 -6.30 -18.49
CA LEU A 437 -33.53 -7.01 -18.12
C LEU A 437 -34.44 -6.00 -17.43
N GLU A 438 -35.43 -5.50 -18.14
CA GLU A 438 -36.54 -4.80 -17.51
C GLU A 438 -37.43 -5.85 -16.83
N ILE A 439 -37.57 -5.74 -15.53
CA ILE A 439 -38.59 -6.50 -14.79
C ILE A 439 -39.91 -5.81 -15.03
N ASN A 440 -40.69 -6.28 -15.99
CA ASN A 440 -42.06 -5.86 -16.16
C ASN A 440 -42.88 -6.44 -15.00
N ASN A 441 -43.25 -5.59 -14.04
CA ASN A 441 -44.07 -5.98 -12.88
C ASN A 441 -45.52 -6.36 -13.25
N ASN A 442 -45.87 -6.36 -14.55
CA ASN A 442 -47.20 -6.63 -15.04
C ASN A 442 -47.36 -8.04 -15.66
N ASP A 443 -46.29 -8.79 -15.81
CA ASP A 443 -46.38 -10.18 -16.26
C ASP A 443 -46.58 -11.07 -15.03
N GLU A 444 -47.76 -11.59 -14.82
CA GLU A 444 -47.99 -12.72 -13.93
C GLU A 444 -47.03 -13.86 -14.34
N PRO A 445 -46.32 -14.49 -13.42
CA PRO A 445 -45.41 -15.55 -13.75
C PRO A 445 -46.22 -16.73 -14.31
N GLU A 446 -46.22 -16.91 -15.61
CA GLU A 446 -46.61 -18.20 -16.21
C GLU A 446 -45.60 -19.24 -15.66
N PHE A 447 -46.08 -20.06 -14.78
CA PHE A 447 -45.33 -21.24 -14.30
C PHE A 447 -45.15 -22.20 -15.49
N ASN A 448 -44.12 -21.99 -16.27
CA ASN A 448 -43.68 -22.94 -17.26
C ASN A 448 -43.11 -24.19 -16.50
N GLU A 449 -43.65 -25.37 -16.80
CA GLU A 449 -43.14 -26.61 -16.30
C GLU A 449 -41.63 -26.72 -16.47
N ILE A 450 -40.92 -27.15 -15.44
CA ILE A 450 -39.47 -27.34 -15.45
C ILE A 450 -39.11 -28.34 -16.54
N LYS A 451 -38.62 -27.86 -17.68
CA LYS A 451 -38.13 -28.75 -18.77
C LYS A 451 -36.78 -29.31 -18.38
N LYS A 452 -36.63 -30.64 -18.59
CA LYS A 452 -35.32 -31.29 -18.42
C LYS A 452 -34.27 -30.62 -19.28
N ALA A 453 -33.09 -30.39 -18.71
CA ALA A 453 -31.96 -29.83 -19.44
C ALA A 453 -31.68 -30.61 -20.72
N THR A 454 -31.74 -29.95 -21.85
CA THR A 454 -31.37 -30.52 -23.14
C THR A 454 -29.86 -30.37 -23.37
N LYS A 455 -29.29 -31.34 -24.08
CA LYS A 455 -27.86 -31.35 -24.42
C LYS A 455 -27.52 -30.08 -25.21
N GLY A 456 -26.52 -29.32 -24.78
CA GLY A 456 -26.11 -28.08 -25.45
C GLY A 456 -25.60 -28.31 -26.86
N LYS A 457 -25.70 -27.30 -27.72
CA LYS A 457 -25.20 -27.32 -29.10
C LYS A 457 -23.68 -27.54 -29.12
N ARG A 458 -23.17 -28.38 -30.03
CA ARG A 458 -21.75 -28.58 -30.27
C ARG A 458 -21.28 -27.71 -31.43
N GLY A 459 -20.09 -27.15 -31.33
CA GLY A 459 -19.45 -26.41 -32.40
C GLY A 459 -18.95 -25.02 -31.97
N ILE A 460 -18.33 -24.30 -32.87
CA ILE A 460 -17.85 -22.92 -32.67
C ILE A 460 -19.07 -22.00 -32.74
N PRO A 461 -19.17 -20.92 -31.91
CA PRO A 461 -20.36 -20.03 -31.83
C PRO A 461 -20.87 -19.48 -33.17
N ILE A 462 -20.05 -19.51 -34.24
CA ILE A 462 -20.41 -19.01 -35.58
C ILE A 462 -20.98 -20.13 -36.49
N LYS A 463 -20.76 -21.41 -36.16
CA LYS A 463 -21.25 -22.57 -36.90
C LYS A 463 -21.77 -23.64 -35.96
N TYR A 464 -23.03 -23.50 -35.53
CA TYR A 464 -23.71 -24.59 -34.84
C TYR A 464 -24.31 -25.55 -35.87
N GLU A 465 -23.96 -26.82 -35.75
CA GLU A 465 -24.64 -27.87 -36.50
C GLU A 465 -26.03 -28.15 -35.91
N PRO A 466 -27.08 -28.34 -36.75
CA PRO A 466 -28.37 -28.75 -36.23
C PRO A 466 -28.25 -30.08 -35.53
N LEU A 467 -28.88 -30.22 -34.39
CA LEU A 467 -29.00 -31.52 -33.69
C LEU A 467 -29.96 -32.41 -34.48
N GLU A 468 -29.49 -33.55 -34.99
CA GLU A 468 -30.35 -34.65 -35.45
C GLU A 468 -31.16 -35.25 -34.29
#